data_d0b815043177a5d11bc6418fd7a38917
#
_entry.id   d0b815043177a5d11bc6418fd7a38917
#
_cell.length_a   1.000
_cell.length_b   1.000
_cell.length_c   1.000
_cell.angle_alpha   90.00
_cell.angle_beta   90.00
_cell.angle_gamma   90.00
#
_symmetry.space_group_name_H-M   'P 1'
#
loop_
_entity.id
_entity.type
_entity.pdbx_description
1 polymer ?
#
loop_
_entity_poly.entity_id
_entity_poly.type
_entity_poly.pdbx_seq_one_letter_code
_entity_poly.pdbx_strand_id
1 'polypeptide(L)'
;MRITQGTFSFLPDLTDAEITAQIQYALDNNWPCSVEFTDDPHPRNVYWEMWGLPMFDLADAAGVLAEVNACRKAKPEHYIRVNAYNASYGKQTVALSYIVQRPTDEPGFRLERQEVKDRQIRYTLHPYAADAPPGRRYNGQQ
;
A
#
# COMPACT_ATOMS: atom_id res chain seq x y z
N MET A 1 -2.30 18.35 0.05
CA MET A 1 -2.27 17.37 -1.08
C MET A 1 -2.25 15.97 -0.50
N ARG A 2 -2.99 15.08 -1.11
CA ARG A 2 -3.04 13.69 -0.68
C ARG A 2 -2.43 12.81 -1.79
N ILE A 3 -1.45 12.00 -1.44
CA ILE A 3 -0.76 11.13 -2.38
C ILE A 3 -0.95 9.68 -1.93
N THR A 4 -1.60 8.87 -2.77
CA THR A 4 -1.84 7.46 -2.45
C THR A 4 -1.47 6.58 -3.63
N GLN A 5 -0.85 5.44 -3.33
CA GLN A 5 -0.55 4.40 -4.28
C GLN A 5 -1.53 3.24 -4.06
N GLY A 6 -2.23 2.85 -5.11
CA GLY A 6 -3.14 1.70 -5.03
C GLY A 6 -2.41 0.37 -5.14
N THR A 7 -3.05 -0.68 -4.66
CA THR A 7 -2.50 -2.05 -4.73
C THR A 7 -2.30 -2.55 -6.16
N PHE A 8 -3.06 -2.00 -7.11
CA PHE A 8 -2.95 -2.38 -8.52
C PHE A 8 -2.07 -1.43 -9.33
N SER A 9 -1.29 -0.60 -8.65
CA SER A 9 -0.34 0.27 -9.31
C SER A 9 0.75 -0.56 -9.99
N PHE A 10 1.13 -0.16 -11.21
CA PHE A 10 2.21 -0.78 -11.96
C PHE A 10 3.58 -0.16 -11.67
N LEU A 11 3.67 0.64 -10.64
CA LEU A 11 4.95 1.23 -10.25
C LEU A 11 5.92 0.13 -9.79
N PRO A 12 7.21 0.28 -10.09
CA PRO A 12 8.22 -0.67 -9.62
C PRO A 12 8.24 -0.76 -8.09
N ASP A 13 8.73 -1.88 -7.58
CA ASP A 13 8.94 -2.01 -6.15
C ASP A 13 9.97 -1.00 -5.66
N LEU A 14 9.68 -0.40 -4.52
CA LEU A 14 10.59 0.54 -3.90
C LEU A 14 11.75 -0.19 -3.23
N THR A 15 12.95 0.33 -3.41
CA THR A 15 14.11 -0.14 -2.65
C THR A 15 14.06 0.38 -1.20
N ASP A 16 14.83 -0.22 -0.32
CA ASP A 16 14.88 0.25 1.07
C ASP A 16 15.36 1.71 1.15
N ALA A 17 16.26 2.12 0.28
CA ALA A 17 16.70 3.51 0.22
C ALA A 17 15.56 4.45 -0.18
N GLU A 18 14.75 4.05 -1.15
CA GLU A 18 13.59 4.83 -1.57
C GLU A 18 12.51 4.88 -0.49
N ILE A 19 12.28 3.76 0.19
CA ILE A 19 11.33 3.71 1.32
C ILE A 19 11.80 4.64 2.44
N THR A 20 13.09 4.58 2.77
CA THR A 20 13.67 5.45 3.80
C THR A 20 13.52 6.93 3.41
N ALA A 21 13.75 7.27 2.16
CA ALA A 21 13.59 8.63 1.67
C ALA A 21 12.13 9.11 1.81
N GLN A 22 11.16 8.27 1.50
CA GLN A 22 9.75 8.60 1.66
C GLN A 22 9.36 8.76 3.14
N ILE A 23 9.87 7.89 3.99
CA ILE A 23 9.64 8.02 5.43
C ILE A 23 10.22 9.33 5.95
N GLN A 24 11.45 9.65 5.55
CA GLN A 24 12.11 10.89 5.99
C GLN A 24 11.33 12.11 5.52
N TYR A 25 10.83 12.10 4.28
CA TYR A 25 9.98 13.15 3.77
C TYR A 25 8.74 13.37 4.65
N ALA A 26 8.08 12.28 5.03
CA ALA A 26 6.90 12.35 5.91
C ALA A 26 7.28 12.92 7.28
N LEU A 27 8.36 12.45 7.87
CA LEU A 27 8.80 12.92 9.18
C LEU A 27 9.23 14.38 9.16
N ASP A 28 9.86 14.83 8.08
CA ASP A 28 10.25 16.24 7.91
C ASP A 28 9.03 17.16 7.83
N ASN A 29 7.89 16.65 7.42
CA ASN A 29 6.63 17.36 7.39
C ASN A 29 5.81 17.18 8.68
N ASN A 30 6.37 16.53 9.70
CA ASN A 30 5.69 16.21 10.95
C ASN A 30 4.47 15.29 10.75
N TRP A 31 4.56 14.38 9.80
CA TRP A 31 3.51 13.40 9.55
C TRP A 31 3.93 12.06 10.16
N PRO A 32 3.30 11.63 11.27
CA PRO A 32 3.61 10.32 11.83
C PRO A 32 3.21 9.21 10.88
N CYS A 33 3.95 8.12 10.93
CA CYS A 33 3.74 6.97 10.05
C CYS A 33 3.09 5.81 10.79
N SER A 34 2.35 4.98 10.04
CA SER A 34 1.90 3.68 10.50
C SER A 34 2.16 2.63 9.43
N VAL A 35 2.27 1.39 9.85
CA VAL A 35 2.47 0.24 8.95
C VAL A 35 1.22 -0.62 9.00
N GLU A 36 0.68 -0.95 7.83
CA GLU A 36 -0.51 -1.77 7.71
C GLU A 36 -0.24 -2.93 6.75
N PHE A 37 -0.93 -4.05 6.96
CA PHE A 37 -0.76 -5.22 6.12
C PHE A 37 -2.11 -5.90 5.84
N THR A 38 -2.19 -6.62 4.73
CA THR A 38 -3.36 -7.41 4.38
C THR A 38 -2.97 -8.52 3.40
N ASP A 39 -3.71 -9.60 3.43
CA ASP A 39 -3.63 -10.64 2.41
C ASP A 39 -4.68 -10.45 1.31
N ASP A 40 -5.63 -9.53 1.51
CA ASP A 40 -6.71 -9.25 0.58
C ASP A 40 -6.56 -7.85 0.00
N PRO A 41 -6.00 -7.71 -1.22
CA PRO A 41 -5.77 -6.40 -1.83
C PRO A 41 -7.01 -5.82 -2.52
N HIS A 42 -8.17 -6.45 -2.39
CA HIS A 42 -9.38 -5.99 -3.06
C HIS A 42 -9.73 -4.56 -2.64
N PRO A 43 -10.11 -3.66 -3.57
CA PRO A 43 -10.44 -2.27 -3.23
C PRO A 43 -11.58 -2.12 -2.23
N ARG A 44 -12.45 -3.12 -2.09
CA ARG A 44 -13.50 -3.11 -1.09
C ARG A 44 -12.99 -3.40 0.32
N ASN A 45 -11.81 -3.96 0.44
CA ASN A 45 -11.17 -4.18 1.72
C ASN A 45 -10.51 -2.87 2.16
N VAL A 46 -11.27 -2.02 2.83
CA VAL A 46 -10.78 -0.72 3.29
C VAL A 46 -10.02 -0.81 4.61
N TYR A 47 -10.14 -1.93 5.31
CA TYR A 47 -9.52 -2.15 6.60
C TYR A 47 -8.36 -3.12 6.47
N TRP A 48 -7.17 -2.56 6.39
CA TRP A 48 -5.95 -3.33 6.53
C TRP A 48 -5.62 -3.45 8.01
N GLU A 49 -5.01 -4.55 8.39
CA GLU A 49 -4.58 -4.72 9.79
C GLU A 49 -3.39 -3.83 10.08
N MET A 50 -3.41 -3.18 11.22
CA MET A 50 -2.33 -2.29 11.63
C MET A 50 -1.23 -3.08 12.33
N TRP A 51 0.01 -2.88 11.89
CA TRP A 51 1.18 -3.43 12.54
C TRP A 51 1.57 -2.49 13.68
N GLY A 52 1.14 -2.79 14.90
CA GLY A 52 1.33 -1.92 16.04
C GLY A 52 0.45 -0.68 15.96
N LEU A 53 0.85 0.36 16.63
CA LEU A 53 0.13 1.65 16.66
C LEU A 53 0.84 2.66 15.77
N PRO A 54 0.15 3.75 15.36
CA PRO A 54 0.83 4.83 14.66
C PRO A 54 2.00 5.36 15.47
N MET A 55 3.11 5.64 14.81
CA MET A 55 4.37 5.98 15.44
C MET A 55 4.49 7.50 15.62
N PHE A 56 3.72 8.06 16.55
CA PHE A 56 3.66 9.50 16.75
C PHE A 56 4.97 10.09 17.30
N ASP A 57 5.71 9.31 18.05
CA ASP A 57 6.92 9.81 18.75
C ASP A 57 8.22 9.52 18.02
N LEU A 58 8.18 8.86 16.88
CA LEU A 58 9.37 8.55 16.11
C LEU A 58 9.69 9.69 15.13
N ALA A 59 10.87 10.26 15.30
CA ALA A 59 11.38 11.31 14.43
C ALA A 59 12.52 10.80 13.52
N ASP A 60 12.84 9.50 13.59
CA ASP A 60 13.94 8.88 12.85
C ASP A 60 13.40 7.86 11.86
N ALA A 61 13.75 8.04 10.58
CA ALA A 61 13.34 7.13 9.53
C ALA A 61 13.84 5.69 9.77
N ALA A 62 15.00 5.52 10.41
CA ALA A 62 15.52 4.20 10.72
C ALA A 62 14.60 3.41 11.68
N GLY A 63 13.97 4.09 12.62
CA GLY A 63 13.00 3.47 13.53
C GLY A 63 11.76 2.98 12.80
N VAL A 64 11.23 3.78 11.88
CA VAL A 64 10.08 3.40 11.08
C VAL A 64 10.44 2.25 10.14
N LEU A 65 11.61 2.32 9.49
CA LEU A 65 12.08 1.25 8.62
C LEU A 65 12.27 -0.06 9.37
N ALA A 66 12.72 0.00 10.61
CA ALA A 66 12.85 -1.19 11.47
C ALA A 66 11.50 -1.87 11.67
N GLU A 67 10.43 -1.10 11.88
CA GLU A 67 9.08 -1.64 12.00
C GLU A 67 8.57 -2.22 10.69
N VAL A 68 8.85 -1.56 9.56
CA VAL A 68 8.54 -2.09 8.23
C VAL A 68 9.21 -3.45 8.04
N ASN A 69 10.48 -3.55 8.36
CA ASN A 69 11.24 -4.81 8.20
C ASN A 69 10.75 -5.90 9.16
N ALA A 70 10.35 -5.54 10.38
CA ALA A 70 9.75 -6.50 11.30
C ALA A 70 8.43 -7.05 10.75
N CYS A 71 7.60 -6.20 10.17
CA CYS A 71 6.36 -6.61 9.53
C CYS A 71 6.63 -7.50 8.32
N ARG A 72 7.60 -7.15 7.49
CA ARG A 72 8.00 -7.97 6.34
C ARG A 72 8.43 -9.37 6.76
N LYS A 73 9.18 -9.46 7.84
CA LYS A 73 9.66 -10.73 8.36
C LYS A 73 8.52 -11.59 8.88
N ALA A 74 7.56 -10.99 9.57
CA ALA A 74 6.42 -11.69 10.13
C ALA A 74 5.36 -12.04 9.08
N LYS A 75 5.21 -11.21 8.05
CA LYS A 75 4.17 -11.32 7.02
C LYS A 75 4.78 -11.29 5.61
N PRO A 76 5.61 -12.28 5.22
CA PRO A 76 6.35 -12.22 3.96
C PRO A 76 5.48 -12.29 2.71
N GLU A 77 4.27 -12.87 2.80
CA GLU A 77 3.37 -13.02 1.66
C GLU A 77 2.16 -12.10 1.73
N HIS A 78 2.25 -11.02 2.49
CA HIS A 78 1.19 -10.02 2.60
C HIS A 78 1.57 -8.75 1.86
N TYR A 79 0.54 -7.99 1.49
CA TYR A 79 0.73 -6.61 1.08
C TYR A 79 1.00 -5.77 2.31
N ILE A 80 2.02 -4.94 2.26
CA ILE A 80 2.36 -4.03 3.35
C ILE A 80 2.43 -2.63 2.78
N ARG A 81 1.81 -1.69 3.46
CA ARG A 81 1.87 -0.27 3.10
C ARG A 81 2.25 0.59 4.29
N VAL A 82 2.82 1.74 4.00
CA VAL A 82 3.09 2.77 4.98
C VAL A 82 2.14 3.93 4.73
N ASN A 83 1.50 4.39 5.78
CA ASN A 83 0.66 5.58 5.77
C ASN A 83 1.32 6.68 6.58
N ALA A 84 1.22 7.91 6.12
CA ALA A 84 1.63 9.09 6.88
C ALA A 84 0.41 9.98 7.07
N TYR A 85 0.24 10.50 8.28
CA TYR A 85 -0.94 11.24 8.67
C TYR A 85 -0.65 12.71 8.85
N ASN A 86 -1.52 13.56 8.32
CA ASN A 86 -1.46 15.00 8.53
C ASN A 86 -2.58 15.41 9.49
N ALA A 87 -2.22 15.92 10.65
CA ALA A 87 -3.15 16.37 11.67
C ALA A 87 -3.26 17.89 11.77
N SER A 88 -2.69 18.64 10.81
CA SER A 88 -2.59 20.10 10.90
C SER A 88 -3.94 20.81 10.86
N TYR A 89 -4.99 20.14 10.41
CA TYR A 89 -6.33 20.73 10.32
C TYR A 89 -7.28 20.25 11.41
N GLY A 90 -6.75 19.75 12.51
CA GLY A 90 -7.57 19.29 13.63
C GLY A 90 -8.13 17.88 13.48
N LYS A 91 -7.95 17.23 12.36
CA LYS A 91 -8.26 15.81 12.17
C LYS A 91 -7.13 15.13 11.41
N GLN A 92 -6.88 13.89 11.78
CA GLN A 92 -5.85 13.11 11.12
C GLN A 92 -6.36 12.59 9.78
N THR A 93 -5.71 13.03 8.71
CA THR A 93 -5.99 12.55 7.36
C THR A 93 -4.75 11.90 6.80
N VAL A 94 -4.92 10.87 5.97
CA VAL A 94 -3.78 10.25 5.29
C VAL A 94 -3.26 11.24 4.25
N ALA A 95 -2.03 11.71 4.46
CA ALA A 95 -1.36 12.61 3.51
C ALA A 95 -0.60 11.83 2.45
N LEU A 96 -0.06 10.67 2.82
CA LEU A 96 0.78 9.85 1.96
C LEU A 96 0.53 8.38 2.29
N SER A 97 0.33 7.56 1.26
CA SER A 97 0.17 6.13 1.43
C SER A 97 0.85 5.42 0.25
N TYR A 98 1.69 4.45 0.54
CA TYR A 98 2.43 3.73 -0.49
C TYR A 98 2.71 2.30 -0.07
N ILE A 99 2.81 1.43 -1.08
CA ILE A 99 3.06 0.01 -0.91
C ILE A 99 4.57 -0.21 -0.77
N VAL A 100 4.98 -0.92 0.26
CA VAL A 100 6.38 -1.24 0.51
C VAL A 100 6.69 -2.71 0.27
N GLN A 101 5.68 -3.57 0.23
CA GLN A 101 5.84 -4.98 -0.07
C GLN A 101 4.62 -5.51 -0.79
N ARG A 102 4.87 -6.40 -1.74
CA ARG A 102 3.84 -7.20 -2.40
C ARG A 102 4.22 -8.67 -2.26
N PRO A 103 3.25 -9.57 -2.15
CA PRO A 103 3.57 -11.01 -2.14
C PRO A 103 4.24 -11.42 -3.44
N THR A 104 5.07 -12.45 -3.38
CA THR A 104 5.78 -12.98 -4.55
C THR A 104 4.80 -13.49 -5.59
N ASP A 105 3.80 -14.24 -5.13
CA ASP A 105 2.74 -14.75 -6.00
C ASP A 105 1.46 -13.98 -5.70
N GLU A 106 1.12 -13.06 -6.58
CA GLU A 106 -0.12 -12.31 -6.45
C GLU A 106 -1.25 -13.09 -7.13
N PRO A 107 -2.47 -13.08 -6.53
CA PRO A 107 -3.64 -13.72 -7.17
C PRO A 107 -4.02 -12.91 -8.38
N GLY A 108 -3.60 -12.27 -9.11
CA GLY A 108 -3.96 -11.50 -10.28
C GLY A 108 -5.42 -11.07 -10.29
N PHE A 109 -5.66 -9.87 -10.74
CA PHE A 109 -7.00 -9.32 -10.86
C PHE A 109 -7.17 -8.73 -12.25
N ARG A 110 -8.37 -8.94 -12.80
CA ARG A 110 -8.75 -8.36 -14.08
C ARG A 110 -9.74 -7.23 -13.83
N LEU A 111 -9.48 -6.09 -14.44
CA LEU A 111 -10.37 -4.94 -14.38
C LEU A 111 -11.21 -4.95 -15.67
N GLU A 112 -12.52 -5.05 -15.53
CA GLU A 112 -13.45 -4.96 -16.64
C GLU A 112 -14.12 -3.60 -16.64
N ARG A 113 -14.02 -2.91 -17.77
CA ARG A 113 -14.66 -1.61 -17.98
C ARG A 113 -15.92 -1.82 -18.81
N GLN A 114 -17.03 -1.30 -18.32
CA GLN A 114 -18.32 -1.35 -19.05
C GLN A 114 -18.89 0.05 -19.16
N GLU A 115 -19.40 0.38 -20.32
CA GLU A 115 -20.20 1.58 -20.50
C GLU A 115 -21.65 1.24 -20.17
N VAL A 116 -22.23 2.00 -19.25
CA VAL A 116 -23.64 1.91 -18.92
C VAL A 116 -24.37 3.14 -19.42
N LYS A 117 -25.68 3.14 -19.29
CA LYS A 117 -26.56 4.22 -19.73
C LYS A 117 -26.07 5.58 -19.21
N ASP A 118 -26.22 6.63 -20.02
CA ASP A 118 -25.84 8.02 -19.71
C ASP A 118 -24.34 8.26 -19.60
N ARG A 119 -23.53 7.51 -20.36
CA ARG A 119 -22.09 7.63 -20.43
C ARG A 119 -21.37 7.39 -19.10
N GLN A 120 -22.01 6.71 -18.19
CA GLN A 120 -21.35 6.28 -16.98
C GLN A 120 -20.44 5.09 -17.28
N ILE A 121 -19.29 5.06 -16.62
CA ILE A 121 -18.34 3.96 -16.73
C ILE A 121 -18.43 3.14 -15.47
N ARG A 122 -18.65 1.84 -15.63
CA ARG A 122 -18.67 0.90 -14.53
C ARG A 122 -17.44 0.03 -14.61
N TYR A 123 -16.77 -0.14 -13.49
CA TYR A 123 -15.63 -1.04 -13.36
C TYR A 123 -16.02 -2.24 -12.51
N THR A 124 -15.67 -3.42 -13.00
CA THR A 124 -15.83 -4.66 -12.23
C THR A 124 -14.46 -5.30 -12.10
N LEU A 125 -14.12 -5.70 -10.88
CA LEU A 125 -12.87 -6.36 -10.58
C LEU A 125 -13.11 -7.86 -10.48
N HIS A 126 -12.41 -8.63 -11.32
CA HIS A 126 -12.50 -10.09 -11.33
C HIS A 126 -11.19 -10.70 -10.85
N PRO A 127 -11.23 -11.67 -9.92
CA PRO A 127 -10.01 -12.39 -9.55
C PRO A 127 -9.57 -13.32 -10.68
N TYR A 128 -8.32 -13.25 -11.07
CA TYR A 128 -7.75 -14.16 -12.06
C TYR A 128 -7.66 -15.59 -11.55
N ALA A 129 -7.72 -15.78 -10.25
CA ALA A 129 -7.65 -17.11 -9.66
C ALA A 129 -8.75 -18.05 -10.14
N ALA A 130 -9.85 -17.52 -10.69
CA ALA A 130 -10.91 -18.31 -11.26
C ALA A 130 -10.66 -18.68 -12.73
N ASP A 131 -9.90 -17.89 -13.46
CA ASP A 131 -9.73 -18.02 -14.91
C ASP A 131 -8.27 -18.27 -15.33
N ALA A 132 -7.33 -18.02 -14.46
CA ALA A 132 -5.91 -18.19 -14.73
C ALA A 132 -5.17 -18.67 -13.50
N PRO A 133 -4.06 -19.41 -13.67
CA PRO A 133 -3.25 -19.79 -12.53
C PRO A 133 -2.67 -18.56 -11.84
N PRO A 134 -2.39 -18.66 -10.54
CA PRO A 134 -1.71 -17.59 -9.83
C PRO A 134 -0.42 -17.23 -10.54
N GLY A 135 -0.19 -15.98 -10.79
CA GLY A 135 0.96 -15.50 -11.52
C GLY A 135 1.88 -14.65 -10.66
N ARG A 136 3.08 -14.44 -11.17
CA ARG A 136 3.99 -13.49 -10.57
C ARG A 136 3.57 -12.07 -10.92
N ARG A 137 4.08 -11.13 -10.14
CA ARG A 137 3.76 -9.72 -10.33
C ARG A 137 4.23 -9.18 -11.68
N TYR A 138 3.57 -8.13 -12.08
CA TYR A 138 3.77 -7.51 -13.37
C TYR A 138 4.98 -6.62 -13.43
N ASN A 139 5.77 -6.32 -12.67
CA ASN A 139 6.84 -5.32 -12.73
C ASN A 139 8.11 -5.78 -13.44
N GLY A 140 7.96 -6.64 -14.44
CA GLY A 140 9.07 -7.13 -15.23
C GLY A 140 9.79 -8.32 -14.62
N GLN A 141 9.27 -8.88 -13.59
CA GLN A 141 9.83 -10.08 -12.95
C GLN A 141 9.05 -11.30 -13.41
N GLN A 142 9.28 -11.69 -14.64
CA GLN A 142 8.70 -12.92 -15.16
C GLN A 142 9.74 -14.00 -15.26
#